data_a505a30c16bc5068e450652a3362150e
#
_entry.id   a505a30c16bc5068e450652a3362150e
#
_cell.length_a   1.000
_cell.length_b   1.000
_cell.length_c   1.000
_cell.angle_alpha   90.00
_cell.angle_beta   90.00
_cell.angle_gamma   90.00
#
_symmetry.space_group_name_H-M   'P 1'
#
loop_
_entity.id
_entity.type
_entity.pdbx_description
1 polymer ?
#
loop_
_entity_poly.entity_id
_entity_poly.type
_entity_poly.pdbx_seq_one_letter_code
_entity_poly.pdbx_strand_id
1 'polypeptide(L)'
;PEDVNVFSMQTGNPTVPAYLADASFYYDDRTKTFYAFGTNDGAGGENVYPAQMWYSKDCKEWKNKVIAFPKSWTDYAGTLCVWAPSIEYNPDTKKYYLMYSIASNTFVGMADDLLGPWEDANGAAPGKMLFKGYDGQFFMDDDRTMYIVTDSWHFKIMKLKFDEAGKIYIDNSDPVFAKSDSNPFIGTYHYTQIEEIKNAFEASFIFKRNNLYYLMWS
;
A
#
# COMPACT_ATOMS: atom_id res chain seq x y z
N PRO A 1 -23.60 -0.61 -3.30
CA PRO A 1 -23.16 -0.01 -4.54
C PRO A 1 -22.96 -1.12 -5.56
N GLU A 2 -23.56 -0.96 -6.72
CA GLU A 2 -23.46 -1.93 -7.79
C GLU A 2 -22.08 -1.84 -8.46
N ASP A 3 -21.63 -2.97 -9.01
CA ASP A 3 -20.44 -3.02 -9.84
C ASP A 3 -20.61 -2.12 -11.05
N VAL A 4 -19.65 -1.24 -11.27
CA VAL A 4 -19.80 -0.17 -12.28
C VAL A 4 -19.65 -0.72 -13.70
N ASN A 5 -18.77 -1.70 -13.90
CA ASN A 5 -18.51 -2.30 -15.19
C ASN A 5 -18.08 -3.76 -15.06
N VAL A 6 -18.40 -4.55 -16.06
CA VAL A 6 -17.86 -5.90 -16.27
C VAL A 6 -17.14 -5.93 -17.60
N PHE A 7 -15.87 -6.26 -17.59
CA PHE A 7 -15.07 -6.39 -18.81
C PHE A 7 -14.65 -7.86 -18.97
N SER A 8 -14.91 -8.40 -20.15
CA SER A 8 -14.39 -9.71 -20.55
C SER A 8 -13.24 -9.51 -21.52
N MET A 9 -12.07 -9.98 -21.14
CA MET A 9 -10.88 -9.90 -21.99
C MET A 9 -10.51 -11.30 -22.46
N GLN A 10 -10.62 -11.52 -23.74
CA GLN A 10 -10.44 -12.86 -24.31
C GLN A 10 -8.98 -13.30 -24.38
N THR A 11 -8.05 -12.42 -24.54
CA THR A 11 -6.60 -12.67 -24.47
C THR A 11 -5.87 -11.37 -24.82
N GLY A 12 -4.81 -11.10 -24.18
CA GLY A 12 -3.96 -9.99 -24.53
C GLY A 12 -3.74 -8.97 -23.42
N ASN A 13 -2.95 -8.01 -23.73
CA ASN A 13 -2.57 -6.91 -22.88
C ASN A 13 -3.25 -5.63 -23.40
N PRO A 14 -3.89 -4.80 -22.56
CA PRO A 14 -3.96 -4.87 -21.11
C PRO A 14 -5.02 -5.84 -20.60
N THR A 15 -4.75 -6.47 -19.45
CA THR A 15 -5.69 -7.36 -18.77
C THR A 15 -6.81 -6.60 -18.09
N VAL A 16 -6.54 -5.40 -17.63
CA VAL A 16 -7.48 -4.48 -17.00
C VAL A 16 -7.55 -3.22 -17.86
N PRO A 17 -8.74 -2.83 -18.36
CA PRO A 17 -8.87 -1.67 -19.25
C PRO A 17 -8.92 -0.35 -18.45
N ALA A 18 -7.87 -0.07 -17.69
CA ALA A 18 -7.78 1.11 -16.84
C ALA A 18 -6.36 1.66 -16.82
N TYR A 19 -6.24 2.95 -16.50
CA TYR A 19 -4.97 3.52 -16.12
C TYR A 19 -4.63 3.05 -14.71
N LEU A 20 -3.65 2.18 -14.60
CA LEU A 20 -3.11 1.67 -13.34
C LEU A 20 -1.59 1.82 -13.40
N ALA A 21 -1.10 3.05 -13.19
CA ALA A 21 0.32 3.23 -12.89
C ALA A 21 0.61 2.70 -11.50
N ASP A 22 1.84 2.32 -11.24
CA ASP A 22 2.29 1.75 -9.96
C ASP A 22 1.36 0.63 -9.47
N ALA A 23 0.98 -0.25 -10.40
CA ALA A 23 -0.07 -1.23 -10.17
C ALA A 23 0.33 -2.20 -9.07
N SER A 24 -0.53 -2.34 -8.07
CA SER A 24 -0.47 -3.37 -7.06
C SER A 24 -1.46 -4.49 -7.39
N PHE A 25 -1.02 -5.71 -7.16
CA PHE A 25 -1.81 -6.90 -7.41
C PHE A 25 -1.87 -7.73 -6.12
N TYR A 26 -3.08 -8.04 -5.68
CA TYR A 26 -3.30 -8.77 -4.44
C TYR A 26 -4.20 -9.98 -4.69
N TYR A 27 -3.78 -11.16 -4.24
CA TYR A 27 -4.63 -12.35 -4.23
C TYR A 27 -5.12 -12.62 -2.82
N ASP A 28 -6.42 -12.55 -2.62
CA ASP A 28 -7.04 -12.92 -1.37
C ASP A 28 -7.37 -14.41 -1.36
N ASP A 29 -6.55 -15.18 -0.66
CA ASP A 29 -6.74 -16.63 -0.53
C ASP A 29 -8.03 -17.00 0.21
N ARG A 30 -8.55 -16.14 1.06
CA ARG A 30 -9.78 -16.34 1.83
C ARG A 30 -11.01 -16.33 0.93
N THR A 31 -11.05 -15.39 -0.02
CA THR A 31 -12.16 -15.24 -0.97
C THR A 31 -11.86 -15.82 -2.34
N LYS A 32 -10.62 -16.31 -2.57
CA LYS A 32 -10.14 -16.79 -3.87
C LYS A 32 -10.38 -15.75 -4.97
N THR A 33 -9.98 -14.51 -4.70
CA THR A 33 -10.22 -13.38 -5.58
C THR A 33 -8.92 -12.62 -5.82
N PHE A 34 -8.69 -12.27 -7.07
CA PHE A 34 -7.61 -11.36 -7.48
C PHE A 34 -8.10 -9.93 -7.43
N TYR A 35 -7.26 -9.03 -6.97
CA TYR A 35 -7.52 -7.59 -6.93
C TYR A 35 -6.37 -6.86 -7.61
N ALA A 36 -6.72 -5.82 -8.37
CA ALA A 36 -5.75 -4.94 -9.01
C ALA A 36 -6.16 -3.48 -8.76
N PHE A 37 -5.21 -2.63 -8.43
CA PHE A 37 -5.42 -1.23 -8.11
C PHE A 37 -4.11 -0.47 -8.33
N GLY A 38 -4.19 0.85 -8.47
CA GLY A 38 -3.01 1.64 -8.80
C GLY A 38 -3.20 3.13 -8.57
N THR A 39 -2.23 3.87 -8.99
CA THR A 39 -2.23 5.32 -9.06
C THR A 39 -3.36 5.81 -9.97
N ASN A 40 -4.05 6.86 -9.55
CA ASN A 40 -5.22 7.39 -10.27
C ASN A 40 -4.99 8.74 -10.95
N ASP A 41 -3.81 9.32 -10.85
CA ASP A 41 -3.48 10.51 -11.61
C ASP A 41 -3.23 10.13 -13.07
N GLY A 42 -3.90 10.74 -14.01
CA GLY A 42 -3.59 10.60 -15.43
C GLY A 42 -2.19 11.14 -15.73
N ALA A 43 -1.69 10.86 -16.93
CA ALA A 43 -0.39 11.32 -17.37
C ALA A 43 -0.21 12.83 -17.09
N GLY A 44 0.70 13.16 -16.17
CA GLY A 44 1.01 14.54 -15.79
C GLY A 44 0.19 15.14 -14.68
N GLY A 45 -0.65 14.37 -13.98
CA GLY A 45 -1.42 14.85 -12.82
C GLY A 45 -2.58 15.79 -13.17
N GLU A 46 -2.86 16.00 -14.46
CA GLU A 46 -3.91 16.94 -14.90
C GLU A 46 -5.33 16.34 -14.83
N ASN A 47 -5.44 15.01 -14.85
CA ASN A 47 -6.72 14.32 -14.81
C ASN A 47 -6.73 13.31 -13.65
N VAL A 48 -7.43 13.64 -12.59
CA VAL A 48 -7.67 12.71 -11.48
C VAL A 48 -8.91 11.87 -11.80
N TYR A 49 -8.70 10.58 -12.04
CA TYR A 49 -9.79 9.63 -12.19
C TYR A 49 -10.21 9.09 -10.81
N PRO A 50 -11.47 8.66 -10.63
CA PRO A 50 -11.83 7.96 -9.41
C PRO A 50 -10.94 6.74 -9.20
N ALA A 51 -10.31 6.62 -8.02
CA ALA A 51 -9.54 5.43 -7.70
C ALA A 51 -10.45 4.20 -7.71
N GLN A 52 -10.01 3.14 -8.36
CA GLN A 52 -10.82 1.94 -8.59
C GLN A 52 -10.07 0.70 -8.09
N MET A 53 -10.82 -0.20 -7.49
CA MET A 53 -10.42 -1.56 -7.20
C MET A 53 -11.01 -2.45 -8.29
N TRP A 54 -10.16 -3.13 -9.04
CA TRP A 54 -10.55 -4.15 -9.99
C TRP A 54 -10.45 -5.51 -9.33
N TYR A 55 -11.40 -6.39 -9.56
CA TYR A 55 -11.39 -7.73 -8.97
C TYR A 55 -11.91 -8.80 -9.93
N SER A 56 -11.37 -10.01 -9.78
CA SER A 56 -11.64 -11.15 -10.65
C SER A 56 -11.47 -12.46 -9.90
N LYS A 57 -12.20 -13.49 -10.33
CA LYS A 57 -12.04 -14.87 -9.85
C LYS A 57 -11.08 -15.71 -10.71
N ASP A 58 -10.80 -15.28 -11.92
CA ASP A 58 -10.12 -16.07 -12.94
C ASP A 58 -9.09 -15.30 -13.77
N CYS A 59 -8.87 -14.02 -13.44
CA CYS A 59 -8.06 -13.07 -14.20
C CYS A 59 -8.50 -12.84 -15.66
N LYS A 60 -9.70 -13.24 -16.02
CA LYS A 60 -10.24 -13.06 -17.38
C LYS A 60 -11.40 -12.07 -17.38
N GLU A 61 -12.33 -12.27 -16.47
CA GLU A 61 -13.44 -11.35 -16.28
C GLU A 61 -13.17 -10.47 -15.07
N TRP A 62 -13.11 -9.15 -15.30
CA TRP A 62 -12.83 -8.16 -14.28
C TRP A 62 -14.03 -7.27 -14.03
N LYS A 63 -14.33 -7.07 -12.77
CA LYS A 63 -15.29 -6.08 -12.27
C LYS A 63 -14.53 -4.98 -11.58
N ASN A 64 -15.10 -3.80 -11.49
CA ASN A 64 -14.51 -2.72 -10.75
C ASN A 64 -15.49 -2.05 -9.78
N LYS A 65 -14.92 -1.45 -8.77
CA LYS A 65 -15.62 -0.61 -7.80
C LYS A 65 -14.78 0.60 -7.48
N VAL A 66 -15.42 1.77 -7.44
CA VAL A 66 -14.76 3.01 -6.98
C VAL A 66 -14.44 2.87 -5.50
N ILE A 67 -13.21 3.20 -5.13
CA ILE A 67 -12.77 3.20 -3.75
C ILE A 67 -13.31 4.46 -3.07
N ALA A 68 -14.16 4.28 -2.06
CA ALA A 68 -14.62 5.37 -1.22
C ALA A 68 -13.63 5.58 -0.07
N PHE A 69 -12.79 6.59 -0.20
CA PHE A 69 -11.86 6.98 0.85
C PHE A 69 -12.54 7.70 2.00
N PRO A 70 -11.99 7.64 3.22
CA PRO A 70 -12.43 8.48 4.33
C PRO A 70 -12.38 9.96 3.95
N LYS A 71 -13.48 10.69 4.17
CA LYS A 71 -13.55 12.13 3.85
C LYS A 71 -12.43 12.94 4.50
N SER A 72 -12.00 12.54 5.70
CA SER A 72 -10.90 13.17 6.43
C SER A 72 -9.58 13.21 5.65
N TRP A 73 -9.32 12.23 4.78
CA TRP A 73 -8.12 12.24 3.94
C TRP A 73 -8.15 13.34 2.91
N THR A 74 -9.30 13.50 2.24
CA THR A 74 -9.50 14.58 1.27
C THR A 74 -9.44 15.95 1.94
N ASP A 75 -10.06 16.08 3.10
CA ASP A 75 -10.07 17.34 3.86
C ASP A 75 -8.65 17.73 4.30
N TYR A 76 -7.81 16.73 4.65
CA TYR A 76 -6.43 16.97 5.05
C TYR A 76 -5.50 17.26 3.85
N ALA A 77 -5.59 16.45 2.80
CA ALA A 77 -4.68 16.52 1.66
C ALA A 77 -5.10 17.57 0.61
N GLY A 78 -6.38 17.98 0.60
CA GLY A 78 -6.92 18.91 -0.40
C GLY A 78 -7.09 18.31 -1.79
N THR A 79 -6.82 17.01 -1.96
CA THR A 79 -6.92 16.29 -3.23
C THR A 79 -7.22 14.82 -2.99
N LEU A 80 -7.73 14.13 -4.02
CA LEU A 80 -7.83 12.65 -4.09
C LEU A 80 -6.92 12.06 -5.18
N CYS A 81 -5.88 12.76 -5.55
CA CYS A 81 -4.81 12.19 -6.35
C CYS A 81 -4.04 11.21 -5.47
N VAL A 82 -4.20 9.91 -5.70
CA VAL A 82 -3.64 8.82 -4.88
C VAL A 82 -2.62 8.04 -5.67
N TRP A 83 -1.51 7.69 -5.03
CA TRP A 83 -0.36 7.02 -5.67
C TRP A 83 0.01 5.74 -4.95
N ALA A 84 0.57 4.81 -5.72
CA ALA A 84 1.29 3.62 -5.26
C ALA A 84 0.60 2.90 -4.08
N PRO A 85 -0.52 2.23 -4.33
CA PRO A 85 -1.25 1.55 -3.29
C PRO A 85 -0.58 0.26 -2.83
N SER A 86 -0.83 -0.09 -1.57
CA SER A 86 -0.50 -1.40 -1.03
C SER A 86 -1.64 -1.92 -0.16
N ILE A 87 -1.89 -3.22 -0.23
CA ILE A 87 -2.88 -3.91 0.60
C ILE A 87 -2.24 -5.05 1.36
N GLU A 88 -2.69 -5.25 2.61
CA GLU A 88 -2.38 -6.44 3.39
C GLU A 88 -3.56 -6.82 4.30
N TYR A 89 -3.74 -8.11 4.52
CA TYR A 89 -4.70 -8.63 5.48
C TYR A 89 -3.99 -9.01 6.78
N ASN A 90 -4.43 -8.46 7.89
CA ASN A 90 -3.92 -8.84 9.20
C ASN A 90 -4.85 -9.87 9.86
N PRO A 91 -4.40 -11.13 10.06
CA PRO A 91 -5.24 -12.18 10.62
C PRO A 91 -5.56 -11.99 12.11
N ASP A 92 -4.79 -11.20 12.84
CA ASP A 92 -5.00 -10.98 14.27
C ASP A 92 -6.10 -9.92 14.50
N THR A 93 -6.11 -8.84 13.71
CA THR A 93 -7.19 -7.85 13.71
C THR A 93 -8.39 -8.26 12.86
N LYS A 94 -8.21 -9.24 11.97
CA LYS A 94 -9.18 -9.69 10.96
C LYS A 94 -9.63 -8.59 10.02
N LYS A 95 -8.75 -7.61 9.77
CA LYS A 95 -9.01 -6.47 8.90
C LYS A 95 -8.05 -6.49 7.70
N TYR A 96 -8.52 -5.91 6.60
CA TYR A 96 -7.67 -5.48 5.50
C TYR A 96 -7.19 -4.06 5.76
N TYR A 97 -5.97 -3.79 5.35
CA TYR A 97 -5.37 -2.46 5.40
C TYR A 97 -5.00 -2.04 3.99
N LEU A 98 -5.44 -0.85 3.60
CA LEU A 98 -5.15 -0.23 2.32
C LEU A 98 -4.34 1.04 2.56
N MET A 99 -3.18 1.12 1.95
CA MET A 99 -2.31 2.28 1.99
C MET A 99 -2.28 2.97 0.64
N TYR A 100 -2.29 4.31 0.67
CA TYR A 100 -2.05 5.18 -0.47
C TYR A 100 -1.21 6.37 -0.07
N SER A 101 -0.43 6.87 -1.01
CA SER A 101 0.22 8.16 -0.91
C SER A 101 -0.68 9.24 -1.52
N ILE A 102 -0.89 10.34 -0.80
CA ILE A 102 -1.65 11.50 -1.27
C ILE A 102 -0.82 12.76 -0.98
N ALA A 103 -0.46 13.51 -2.01
CA ALA A 103 0.39 14.71 -1.89
C ALA A 103 1.67 14.46 -1.06
N SER A 104 2.37 13.36 -1.37
CA SER A 104 3.59 12.92 -0.66
C SER A 104 3.40 12.62 0.83
N ASN A 105 2.18 12.29 1.24
CA ASN A 105 1.86 11.82 2.59
C ASN A 105 1.17 10.46 2.49
N THR A 106 1.54 9.54 3.36
CA THR A 106 0.95 8.19 3.38
C THR A 106 -0.24 8.14 4.32
N PHE A 107 -1.35 7.62 3.81
CA PHE A 107 -2.60 7.35 4.53
C PHE A 107 -2.89 5.87 4.53
N VAL A 108 -3.50 5.39 5.61
CA VAL A 108 -3.90 3.98 5.73
C VAL A 108 -5.36 3.88 6.16
N GLY A 109 -6.12 3.13 5.37
CA GLY A 109 -7.48 2.73 5.69
C GLY A 109 -7.53 1.29 6.17
N MET A 110 -8.60 0.94 6.88
CA MET A 110 -8.94 -0.42 7.27
C MET A 110 -10.37 -0.76 6.88
N ALA A 111 -10.64 -2.03 6.61
CA ALA A 111 -11.96 -2.53 6.28
C ALA A 111 -12.12 -4.01 6.62
N ASP A 112 -13.36 -4.47 6.79
CA ASP A 112 -13.67 -5.91 6.92
C ASP A 112 -13.69 -6.63 5.57
N ASP A 113 -13.91 -5.89 4.49
CA ASP A 113 -13.95 -6.38 3.11
C ASP A 113 -13.08 -5.48 2.21
N LEU A 114 -12.39 -6.10 1.24
CA LEU A 114 -11.55 -5.37 0.30
C LEU A 114 -12.29 -4.36 -0.56
N LEU A 115 -13.57 -4.57 -0.78
CA LEU A 115 -14.40 -3.61 -1.49
C LEU A 115 -14.92 -2.47 -0.60
N GLY A 116 -14.50 -2.43 0.68
CA GLY A 116 -14.88 -1.40 1.65
C GLY A 116 -16.29 -1.59 2.24
N PRO A 117 -16.78 -0.65 3.03
CA PRO A 117 -16.26 0.71 3.17
C PRO A 117 -14.92 0.77 3.91
N TRP A 118 -14.06 1.70 3.49
CA TRP A 118 -12.77 1.94 4.13
C TRP A 118 -12.90 2.99 5.21
N GLU A 119 -12.37 2.71 6.39
CA GLU A 119 -12.26 3.63 7.51
C GLU A 119 -10.80 4.04 7.69
N ASP A 120 -10.56 5.25 8.19
CA ASP A 120 -9.22 5.70 8.54
C ASP A 120 -8.61 4.80 9.62
N ALA A 121 -7.41 4.28 9.39
CA ALA A 121 -6.73 3.37 10.31
C ALA A 121 -5.71 4.06 11.23
N ASN A 122 -5.40 5.34 11.06
CA ASN A 122 -4.40 6.02 11.87
C ASN A 122 -4.88 6.24 13.31
N GLY A 123 -4.38 5.44 14.25
CA GLY A 123 -4.75 5.52 15.67
C GLY A 123 -4.11 6.72 16.39
N ALA A 124 -2.91 7.12 15.98
CA ALA A 124 -2.18 8.21 16.62
C ALA A 124 -2.75 9.59 16.27
N ALA A 125 -3.23 9.76 15.03
CA ALA A 125 -3.77 11.02 14.54
C ALA A 125 -4.89 10.77 13.50
N PRO A 126 -6.10 10.42 13.94
CA PRO A 126 -7.20 10.08 13.05
C PRO A 126 -7.46 11.15 11.99
N GLY A 127 -7.65 10.71 10.75
CA GLY A 127 -7.90 11.57 9.60
C GLY A 127 -6.69 12.30 9.04
N LYS A 128 -5.49 12.05 9.57
CA LYS A 128 -4.24 12.64 9.10
C LYS A 128 -3.35 11.57 8.49
N MET A 129 -2.28 12.00 7.82
CA MET A 129 -1.24 11.10 7.35
C MET A 129 -0.70 10.21 8.48
N LEU A 130 -0.38 8.98 8.17
CA LEU A 130 0.34 8.11 9.09
C LEU A 130 1.81 8.53 9.20
N PHE A 131 2.44 8.87 8.09
CA PHE A 131 3.77 9.46 8.01
C PHE A 131 3.93 10.28 6.71
N LYS A 132 4.95 11.12 6.70
CA LYS A 132 5.36 11.85 5.49
C LYS A 132 6.24 10.95 4.64
N GLY A 133 5.85 10.72 3.40
CA GLY A 133 6.50 9.86 2.45
C GLY A 133 5.51 9.27 1.46
N TYR A 134 6.00 8.55 0.46
CA TYR A 134 5.21 7.92 -0.59
C TYR A 134 5.76 6.52 -0.89
N ASP A 135 5.09 5.78 -1.75
CA ASP A 135 5.47 4.45 -2.24
C ASP A 135 5.72 3.43 -1.11
N GLY A 136 4.89 3.52 -0.07
CA GLY A 136 4.95 2.55 1.01
C GLY A 136 4.35 1.21 0.61
N GLN A 137 4.92 0.12 1.12
CA GLN A 137 4.41 -1.22 0.97
C GLN A 137 4.21 -1.88 2.32
N PHE A 138 3.11 -2.59 2.48
CA PHE A 138 2.95 -3.50 3.61
C PHE A 138 3.77 -4.77 3.41
N PHE A 139 4.31 -5.26 4.50
CA PHE A 139 4.94 -6.57 4.57
C PHE A 139 4.52 -7.27 5.87
N MET A 140 4.02 -8.50 5.73
CA MET A 140 3.71 -9.40 6.85
C MET A 140 4.80 -10.45 6.96
N ASP A 141 5.47 -10.52 8.11
CA ASP A 141 6.46 -11.57 8.37
C ASP A 141 5.77 -12.88 8.87
N ASP A 142 6.54 -13.96 8.91
CA ASP A 142 6.06 -15.29 9.32
C ASP A 142 5.52 -15.33 10.76
N ASP A 143 6.01 -14.45 11.63
CA ASP A 143 5.55 -14.28 13.00
C ASP A 143 4.30 -13.40 13.13
N ARG A 144 3.71 -12.98 11.99
CA ARG A 144 2.59 -12.06 11.85
C ARG A 144 2.87 -10.61 12.25
N THR A 145 4.13 -10.27 12.49
CA THR A 145 4.50 -8.87 12.63
C THR A 145 4.34 -8.16 11.29
N MET A 146 3.59 -7.09 11.29
CA MET A 146 3.33 -6.29 10.09
C MET A 146 4.22 -5.05 10.08
N TYR A 147 4.76 -4.77 8.91
CA TYR A 147 5.66 -3.64 8.68
C TYR A 147 5.15 -2.80 7.51
N ILE A 148 5.59 -1.55 7.47
CA ILE A 148 5.60 -0.72 6.26
C ILE A 148 7.05 -0.51 5.85
N VAL A 149 7.32 -0.80 4.58
CA VAL A 149 8.58 -0.46 3.92
C VAL A 149 8.32 0.72 3.01
N THR A 150 9.11 1.75 3.08
CA THR A 150 9.01 2.94 2.24
C THR A 150 10.39 3.48 1.95
N ASP A 151 10.52 4.23 0.88
CA ASP A 151 11.81 4.69 0.38
C ASP A 151 11.90 6.18 0.06
N SER A 152 10.90 6.96 0.32
CA SER A 152 10.91 8.42 0.09
C SER A 152 12.25 9.07 0.49
N TRP A 153 13.24 9.01 -0.39
CA TRP A 153 14.65 9.45 -0.22
C TRP A 153 15.54 8.54 0.64
N HIS A 154 14.99 7.73 1.53
CA HIS A 154 15.71 6.77 2.37
C HIS A 154 14.80 5.61 2.72
N PHE A 155 15.30 4.41 2.54
CA PHE A 155 14.55 3.23 2.99
C PHE A 155 14.24 3.30 4.48
N LYS A 156 12.97 3.09 4.80
CA LYS A 156 12.50 2.99 6.18
C LYS A 156 11.69 1.71 6.32
N ILE A 157 11.94 0.99 7.38
CA ILE A 157 11.12 -0.16 7.78
C ILE A 157 10.48 0.22 9.11
N MET A 158 9.16 0.32 9.12
CA MET A 158 8.39 0.72 10.28
C MET A 158 7.57 -0.47 10.77
N LYS A 159 7.82 -0.89 11.99
CA LYS A 159 7.01 -1.90 12.66
C LYS A 159 5.67 -1.31 13.09
N LEU A 160 4.61 -2.07 12.90
CA LEU A 160 3.26 -1.65 13.25
C LEU A 160 2.77 -2.32 14.53
N LYS A 161 2.01 -1.57 15.32
CA LYS A 161 1.18 -2.05 16.41
C LYS A 161 -0.28 -1.77 16.12
N PHE A 162 -1.15 -2.57 16.67
CA PHE A 162 -2.59 -2.47 16.50
C PHE A 162 -3.27 -2.41 17.87
N ASP A 163 -4.29 -1.57 17.98
CA ASP A 163 -5.20 -1.62 19.14
C ASP A 163 -6.34 -2.62 18.92
N GLU A 164 -7.21 -2.76 19.90
CA GLU A 164 -8.36 -3.69 19.86
C GLU A 164 -9.36 -3.37 18.74
N ALA A 165 -9.42 -2.12 18.29
CA ALA A 165 -10.26 -1.68 17.16
C ALA A 165 -9.59 -1.90 15.79
N GLY A 166 -8.31 -2.31 15.77
CA GLY A 166 -7.51 -2.49 14.57
C GLY A 166 -6.84 -1.20 14.07
N LYS A 167 -6.82 -0.13 14.88
CA LYS A 167 -6.09 1.09 14.51
C LYS A 167 -4.60 0.86 14.55
N ILE A 168 -3.89 1.51 13.64
CA ILE A 168 -2.44 1.38 13.45
C ILE A 168 -1.70 2.45 14.24
N TYR A 169 -0.60 2.02 14.84
CA TYR A 169 0.43 2.86 15.46
C TYR A 169 1.80 2.41 14.96
N ILE A 170 2.68 3.37 14.63
CA ILE A 170 4.07 3.05 14.35
C ILE A 170 4.77 2.74 15.67
N ASP A 171 5.41 1.57 15.75
CA ASP A 171 6.15 1.16 16.95
C ASP A 171 7.52 1.80 17.01
N ASN A 172 7.58 2.96 17.65
CA ASN A 172 8.84 3.68 17.89
C ASN A 172 9.63 3.14 19.09
N SER A 173 9.11 2.12 19.79
CA SER A 173 9.80 1.54 20.95
C SER A 173 10.88 0.54 20.57
N ASP A 174 10.87 0.03 19.33
CA ASP A 174 11.89 -0.87 18.84
C ASP A 174 13.12 -0.05 18.37
N PRO A 175 14.27 -0.14 19.06
CA PRO A 175 15.47 0.63 18.73
C PRO A 175 16.03 0.29 17.36
N VAL A 176 15.65 -0.87 16.80
CA VAL A 176 16.05 -1.31 15.46
C VAL A 176 15.35 -0.47 14.40
N PHE A 177 14.09 -0.11 14.62
CA PHE A 177 13.27 0.64 13.68
C PHE A 177 13.14 2.12 14.02
N ALA A 178 13.54 2.53 15.23
CA ALA A 178 13.44 3.91 15.68
C ALA A 178 14.55 4.84 15.14
N LYS A 179 15.63 4.29 14.60
CA LYS A 179 16.77 5.08 14.06
C LYS A 179 16.65 5.22 12.56
N SER A 180 15.81 6.12 12.10
CA SER A 180 15.44 6.17 10.69
C SER A 180 16.28 7.09 9.81
N ASP A 181 17.03 8.05 10.35
CA ASP A 181 17.46 9.16 9.50
C ASP A 181 18.88 9.03 8.93
N SER A 182 19.69 8.11 9.39
CA SER A 182 21.07 7.98 8.92
C SER A 182 21.52 6.58 8.54
N ASN A 183 20.76 5.55 8.94
CA ASN A 183 21.04 4.17 8.52
C ASN A 183 19.77 3.32 8.64
N PRO A 184 18.97 3.22 7.57
CA PRO A 184 17.69 2.53 7.58
C PRO A 184 17.82 1.01 7.72
N PHE A 185 18.99 0.45 7.52
CA PHE A 185 19.19 -1.00 7.54
C PHE A 185 20.05 -1.42 8.73
N ILE A 186 19.43 -2.20 9.59
CA ILE A 186 20.11 -2.80 10.73
C ILE A 186 20.27 -4.28 10.43
N GLY A 187 21.47 -4.64 10.08
CA GLY A 187 21.85 -6.02 9.79
C GLY A 187 23.13 -6.07 9.00
N THR A 188 23.72 -7.26 8.93
CA THR A 188 24.91 -7.49 8.12
C THR A 188 24.43 -7.63 6.66
N TYR A 189 24.31 -6.52 5.97
CA TYR A 189 23.96 -6.52 4.56
C TYR A 189 25.17 -6.14 3.73
N HIS A 190 25.36 -6.83 2.65
CA HIS A 190 26.37 -6.51 1.65
C HIS A 190 25.84 -5.41 0.70
N TYR A 191 25.67 -4.20 1.21
CA TYR A 191 25.23 -3.05 0.41
C TYR A 191 26.34 -2.08 0.13
N THR A 192 27.30 -2.50 -0.64
CA THR A 192 28.31 -1.56 -1.15
C THR A 192 27.76 -0.65 -2.25
N GLN A 193 26.56 -0.92 -2.78
CA GLN A 193 26.01 -0.16 -3.90
C GLN A 193 24.89 0.81 -3.53
N ILE A 194 24.15 0.59 -2.46
CA ILE A 194 23.04 1.51 -2.09
C ILE A 194 23.53 2.85 -1.57
N GLU A 195 24.70 2.90 -0.93
CA GLU A 195 25.30 4.17 -0.48
C GLU A 195 25.71 5.08 -1.63
N GLU A 196 25.94 4.54 -2.82
CA GLU A 196 26.32 5.32 -4.00
C GLU A 196 25.12 5.89 -4.77
N ILE A 197 23.92 5.33 -4.59
CA ILE A 197 22.71 5.80 -5.25
C ILE A 197 21.98 6.76 -4.30
N LYS A 198 22.46 7.97 -4.21
CA LYS A 198 21.98 8.95 -3.22
C LYS A 198 20.68 9.68 -3.58
N ASN A 199 20.06 9.46 -4.73
CA ASN A 199 19.06 10.39 -5.22
C ASN A 199 17.91 9.75 -6.01
N ALA A 200 17.03 9.05 -5.44
CA ALA A 200 15.76 8.57 -5.95
C ALA A 200 15.62 7.05 -5.86
N PHE A 201 15.09 6.64 -4.78
CA PHE A 201 14.54 5.30 -4.65
C PHE A 201 13.02 5.42 -4.64
N GLU A 202 12.37 4.64 -5.45
CA GLU A 202 10.91 4.55 -5.51
C GLU A 202 10.47 3.09 -5.56
N ALA A 203 9.21 2.85 -5.26
CA ALA A 203 8.55 1.56 -5.46
C ALA A 203 9.24 0.38 -4.75
N SER A 204 9.65 0.58 -3.48
CA SER A 204 10.25 -0.50 -2.70
C SER A 204 9.30 -1.68 -2.55
N PHE A 205 9.83 -2.88 -2.77
CA PHE A 205 9.11 -4.14 -2.60
C PHE A 205 9.96 -5.13 -1.81
N ILE A 206 9.40 -5.70 -0.75
CA ILE A 206 10.06 -6.69 0.08
C ILE A 206 9.29 -8.02 0.06
N PHE A 207 10.01 -9.11 -0.04
CA PHE A 207 9.45 -10.45 0.16
C PHE A 207 10.46 -11.35 0.87
N LYS A 208 9.96 -12.39 1.52
CA LYS A 208 10.77 -13.38 2.22
C LYS A 208 10.76 -14.72 1.47
N ARG A 209 11.92 -15.32 1.31
CA ARG A 209 12.08 -16.67 0.76
C ARG A 209 13.28 -17.37 1.41
N ASN A 210 13.10 -18.59 1.87
CA ASN A 210 14.17 -19.40 2.49
C ASN A 210 14.90 -18.67 3.64
N ASN A 211 14.13 -18.00 4.51
CA ASN A 211 14.64 -17.18 5.62
C ASN A 211 15.54 -16.00 5.21
N LEU A 212 15.52 -15.62 3.94
CA LEU A 212 16.17 -14.42 3.43
C LEU A 212 15.11 -13.40 3.02
N TYR A 213 15.37 -12.14 3.33
CA TYR A 213 14.56 -11.02 2.87
C TYR A 213 15.17 -10.46 1.59
N TYR A 214 14.33 -10.24 0.60
CA TYR A 214 14.72 -9.66 -0.68
C TYR A 214 14.03 -8.30 -0.79
N LEU A 215 14.81 -7.24 -0.95
CA LEU A 215 14.33 -5.90 -1.17
C LEU A 215 14.63 -5.50 -2.61
N MET A 216 13.62 -5.05 -3.31
CA MET A 216 13.71 -4.51 -4.66
C MET A 216 13.24 -3.06 -4.66
N TRP A 217 13.73 -2.28 -5.57
CA TRP A 217 13.36 -0.87 -5.77
C TRP A 217 13.63 -0.46 -7.23
N SER A 218 13.10 0.67 -7.66
CA SER A 218 13.37 1.28 -8.97
C SER A 218 14.08 2.63 -8.84
#